data_7928314fca6527420e92a684ada5a639
#
_entry.id   7928314fca6527420e92a684ada5a639
#
_cell.length_a   1.000
_cell.length_b   1.000
_cell.length_c   1.000
_cell.angle_alpha   90.00
_cell.angle_beta   90.00
_cell.angle_gamma   90.00
#
_symmetry.space_group_name_H-M   'P 1'
#
loop_
_entity.id
_entity.type
_entity.pdbx_description
1 polymer ?
#
loop_
_entity_poly.entity_id
_entity_poly.type
_entity_poly.pdbx_seq_one_letter_code
_entity_poly.pdbx_strand_id
1 'polypeptide(L)'
;MQVSLVSITPDAEKTMAHIARVSNPNNQDNPNYAGLLRYCIKHNHWSVFEQSSMTLQIETTRAIAAQILRHRSFTFQEFSQRYAQSNELGQIELPDLRRQDAKNRQNSTDDLDPFVKQKLEAQMITLFSSAQSLYNQMIDEGVAKECARMVLPLCTPTKIYMTGSWRSWIHYIDVRTAHGTQKEHMDIAEACRSVFIEQFPIVSEALQWV
;
A
#
# COMPACT_ATOMS: atom_id res chain seq x y z
N MET A 1 -5.50 5.49 -7.69
CA MET A 1 -4.74 5.06 -6.49
C MET A 1 -3.60 6.02 -6.25
N GLN A 2 -3.33 6.42 -5.01
CA GLN A 2 -2.30 7.40 -4.68
C GLN A 2 -1.58 6.99 -3.39
N VAL A 3 -0.26 7.24 -3.34
CA VAL A 3 0.57 7.04 -2.14
C VAL A 3 1.29 8.35 -1.83
N SER A 4 1.31 8.75 -0.57
CA SER A 4 2.02 9.95 -0.12
C SER A 4 2.67 9.74 1.25
N LEU A 5 3.82 10.41 1.46
CA LEU A 5 4.53 10.40 2.73
C LEU A 5 3.74 11.21 3.77
N VAL A 6 3.57 10.65 4.97
CA VAL A 6 2.95 11.32 6.12
C VAL A 6 4.00 11.67 7.17
N SER A 7 4.84 10.72 7.53
CA SER A 7 5.90 10.92 8.51
C SER A 7 7.03 9.92 8.34
N ILE A 8 8.21 10.30 8.82
CA ILE A 8 9.44 9.53 8.74
C ILE A 8 10.31 9.89 9.94
N THR A 9 11.12 8.94 10.43
CA THR A 9 12.17 9.21 11.42
C THR A 9 13.13 10.27 10.86
N PRO A 10 13.37 11.40 11.56
CA PRO A 10 14.28 12.46 11.09
C PRO A 10 15.70 11.93 10.85
N ASP A 11 16.35 12.43 9.77
CA ASP A 11 17.72 12.02 9.37
C ASP A 11 17.92 10.50 9.43
N ALA A 12 16.95 9.77 8.93
CA ALA A 12 16.75 8.36 9.22
C ALA A 12 17.96 7.47 8.87
N GLU A 13 18.62 7.67 7.73
CA GLU A 13 19.81 6.89 7.35
C GLU A 13 20.98 7.14 8.31
N LYS A 14 21.20 8.41 8.69
CA LYS A 14 22.21 8.80 9.67
C LYS A 14 21.88 8.24 11.07
N THR A 15 20.63 8.38 11.49
CA THR A 15 20.13 7.88 12.77
C THR A 15 20.31 6.37 12.88
N MET A 16 20.00 5.62 11.83
CA MET A 16 20.20 4.16 11.83
C MET A 16 21.67 3.77 11.89
N ALA A 17 22.54 4.47 11.18
CA ALA A 17 23.98 4.23 11.26
C ALA A 17 24.55 4.54 12.64
N HIS A 18 24.08 5.61 13.28
CA HIS A 18 24.41 5.93 14.67
C HIS A 18 24.00 4.77 15.61
N ILE A 19 22.77 4.29 15.51
CA ILE A 19 22.25 3.18 16.32
C ILE A 19 23.02 1.89 16.04
N ALA A 20 23.34 1.60 14.77
CA ALA A 20 24.11 0.41 14.39
C ALA A 20 25.50 0.37 15.05
N ARG A 21 26.06 1.53 15.40
CA ARG A 21 27.37 1.66 16.04
C ARG A 21 27.30 1.67 17.57
N VAL A 22 26.20 1.26 18.18
CA VAL A 22 26.02 1.24 19.65
C VAL A 22 27.17 0.54 20.40
N SER A 23 27.78 -0.47 19.81
CA SER A 23 28.93 -1.19 20.38
C SER A 23 30.29 -0.56 20.04
N ASN A 24 30.31 0.60 19.38
CA ASN A 24 31.53 1.35 19.03
C ASN A 24 31.31 2.86 19.30
N PRO A 25 31.23 3.27 20.59
CA PRO A 25 30.86 4.64 20.97
C PRO A 25 31.73 5.72 20.37
N ASN A 26 33.04 5.47 20.22
CA ASN A 26 34.01 6.43 19.66
C ASN A 26 33.80 6.70 18.17
N ASN A 27 33.04 5.86 17.47
CA ASN A 27 32.73 5.99 16.05
C ASN A 27 31.24 6.21 15.77
N GLN A 28 30.43 6.37 16.81
CA GLN A 28 28.99 6.42 16.71
C GLN A 28 28.51 7.60 15.85
N ASP A 29 29.12 8.77 16.00
CA ASP A 29 28.79 9.99 15.28
C ASP A 29 29.56 10.18 13.97
N ASN A 30 30.23 9.15 13.45
CA ASN A 30 30.99 9.24 12.21
C ASN A 30 30.03 9.57 11.04
N PRO A 31 30.28 10.69 10.30
CA PRO A 31 29.43 11.09 9.19
C PRO A 31 29.52 10.15 7.98
N ASN A 32 30.58 9.32 7.88
CA ASN A 32 30.76 8.36 6.81
C ASN A 32 30.01 7.06 7.13
N TYR A 33 28.72 7.04 6.92
CA TYR A 33 27.84 5.91 7.28
C TYR A 33 27.33 5.08 6.10
N ALA A 34 27.41 5.56 4.87
CA ALA A 34 26.87 4.85 3.70
C ALA A 34 27.43 3.42 3.55
N GLY A 35 28.75 3.24 3.76
CA GLY A 35 29.39 1.92 3.73
C GLY A 35 28.86 0.95 4.79
N LEU A 36 28.50 1.46 5.98
CA LEU A 36 27.90 0.65 7.04
C LEU A 36 26.52 0.16 6.67
N LEU A 37 25.64 1.02 6.13
CA LEU A 37 24.29 0.63 5.73
C LEU A 37 24.33 -0.41 4.60
N ARG A 38 25.19 -0.21 3.58
CA ARG A 38 25.42 -1.19 2.52
C ARG A 38 25.92 -2.53 3.07
N TYR A 39 26.84 -2.50 4.04
CA TYR A 39 27.31 -3.71 4.72
C TYR A 39 26.19 -4.44 5.44
N CYS A 40 25.35 -3.72 6.20
CA CYS A 40 24.21 -4.30 6.92
C CYS A 40 23.23 -5.00 5.98
N ILE A 41 22.89 -4.38 4.85
CA ILE A 41 22.01 -4.98 3.82
C ILE A 41 22.65 -6.22 3.22
N LYS A 42 23.91 -6.11 2.75
CA LYS A 42 24.65 -7.22 2.13
C LYS A 42 24.73 -8.45 3.03
N HIS A 43 24.86 -8.26 4.34
CA HIS A 43 25.01 -9.34 5.31
C HIS A 43 23.70 -9.67 6.08
N ASN A 44 22.57 -9.14 5.65
CA ASN A 44 21.24 -9.39 6.24
C ASN A 44 21.16 -9.01 7.74
N HIS A 45 21.84 -7.93 8.14
CA HIS A 45 21.78 -7.40 9.50
C HIS A 45 20.50 -6.54 9.67
N TRP A 46 19.34 -7.17 9.60
CA TRP A 46 18.04 -6.51 9.52
C TRP A 46 17.60 -5.80 10.80
N SER A 47 18.15 -6.17 11.97
CA SER A 47 17.75 -5.56 13.26
C SER A 47 18.01 -4.05 13.32
N VAL A 48 19.00 -3.55 12.60
CA VAL A 48 19.31 -2.12 12.49
C VAL A 48 18.12 -1.36 11.85
N PHE A 49 17.48 -1.97 10.86
CA PHE A 49 16.38 -1.38 10.09
C PHE A 49 15.01 -1.45 10.80
N GLU A 50 14.96 -1.98 12.03
CA GLU A 50 13.80 -1.91 12.92
C GLU A 50 13.74 -0.61 13.72
N GLN A 51 14.84 0.15 13.77
CA GLN A 51 14.97 1.32 14.65
C GLN A 51 14.48 2.62 13.99
N SER A 52 13.97 2.55 12.79
CA SER A 52 13.43 3.68 12.04
C SER A 52 12.09 3.32 11.44
N SER A 53 11.21 4.29 11.32
CA SER A 53 9.84 4.08 10.82
C SER A 53 9.46 5.07 9.74
N MET A 54 8.50 4.66 8.91
CA MET A 54 7.84 5.49 7.91
C MET A 54 6.34 5.23 7.94
N THR A 55 5.56 6.30 7.80
CA THR A 55 4.11 6.24 7.65
C THR A 55 3.72 6.77 6.28
N LEU A 56 3.00 5.97 5.51
CA LEU A 56 2.42 6.37 4.24
C LEU A 56 0.89 6.44 4.32
N GLN A 57 0.30 7.41 3.61
CA GLN A 57 -1.11 7.42 3.26
C GLN A 57 -1.28 6.70 1.92
N ILE A 58 -2.21 5.77 1.87
CA ILE A 58 -2.53 4.98 0.67
C ILE A 58 -4.02 5.14 0.37
N GLU A 59 -4.33 5.67 -0.81
CA GLU A 59 -5.70 5.74 -1.34
C GLU A 59 -5.90 4.60 -2.33
N THR A 60 -6.88 3.74 -2.04
CA THR A 60 -7.13 2.50 -2.78
C THR A 60 -8.60 2.07 -2.66
N THR A 61 -8.90 0.83 -3.01
CA THR A 61 -10.22 0.23 -2.86
C THR A 61 -10.28 -0.70 -1.64
N ARG A 62 -11.49 -0.99 -1.16
CA ARG A 62 -11.72 -1.97 -0.07
C ARG A 62 -11.17 -3.36 -0.42
N ALA A 63 -11.22 -3.76 -1.71
CA ALA A 63 -10.66 -5.02 -2.17
C ALA A 63 -9.15 -5.13 -1.93
N ILE A 64 -8.40 -4.07 -2.27
CA ILE A 64 -6.94 -4.04 -2.12
C ILE A 64 -6.55 -3.78 -0.67
N ALA A 65 -7.29 -2.92 0.03
CA ALA A 65 -7.10 -2.68 1.46
C ALA A 65 -7.11 -4.00 2.26
N ALA A 66 -8.06 -4.88 1.99
CA ALA A 66 -8.15 -6.19 2.63
C ALA A 66 -6.89 -7.07 2.45
N GLN A 67 -6.15 -6.88 1.35
CA GLN A 67 -4.87 -7.56 1.12
C GLN A 67 -3.72 -6.87 1.87
N ILE A 68 -3.68 -5.53 1.86
CA ILE A 68 -2.67 -4.72 2.56
C ILE A 68 -2.72 -4.99 4.07
N LEU A 69 -3.90 -5.00 4.66
CA LEU A 69 -4.12 -5.20 6.10
C LEU A 69 -3.65 -6.58 6.62
N ARG A 70 -3.33 -7.52 5.74
CA ARG A 70 -2.76 -8.83 6.13
C ARG A 70 -1.27 -8.77 6.49
N HIS A 71 -0.58 -7.65 6.22
CA HIS A 71 0.84 -7.46 6.56
C HIS A 71 0.99 -7.13 8.06
N ARG A 72 1.16 -8.16 8.89
CA ARG A 72 1.13 -8.07 10.37
C ARG A 72 2.28 -7.27 10.99
N SER A 73 3.35 -6.99 10.23
CA SER A 73 4.48 -6.19 10.68
C SER A 73 4.25 -4.68 10.63
N PHE A 74 3.02 -4.28 10.27
CA PHE A 74 2.60 -2.88 10.21
C PHE A 74 1.44 -2.61 11.15
N THR A 75 1.28 -1.32 11.48
CA THR A 75 0.08 -0.78 12.11
C THR A 75 -0.72 0.03 11.09
N PHE A 76 -2.03 0.02 11.25
CA PHE A 76 -2.94 0.62 10.28
C PHE A 76 -4.00 1.47 10.93
N GLN A 77 -4.36 2.56 10.24
CA GLN A 77 -5.60 3.31 10.48
C GLN A 77 -6.32 3.42 9.14
N GLU A 78 -7.52 2.84 9.05
CA GLU A 78 -8.31 2.86 7.83
C GLU A 78 -9.54 3.76 7.99
N PHE A 79 -9.95 4.41 6.89
CA PHE A 79 -11.20 5.17 6.83
C PHE A 79 -12.40 4.33 7.27
N SER A 80 -13.12 4.80 8.27
CA SER A 80 -14.22 4.06 8.89
C SER A 80 -15.57 4.43 8.26
N GLN A 81 -16.09 3.53 7.43
CA GLN A 81 -17.47 3.63 6.91
C GLN A 81 -18.57 3.43 7.96
N ARG A 82 -18.22 3.19 9.23
CA ARG A 82 -19.18 3.25 10.35
C ARG A 82 -19.32 4.66 10.86
N TYR A 83 -18.29 5.47 10.72
CA TYR A 83 -18.24 6.85 11.21
C TYR A 83 -18.61 7.86 10.11
N ALA A 84 -17.98 7.78 8.96
CA ALA A 84 -18.13 8.68 7.82
C ALA A 84 -18.90 8.02 6.67
N GLN A 85 -19.50 8.81 5.78
CA GLN A 85 -20.15 8.30 4.59
C GLN A 85 -19.12 7.89 3.53
N SER A 86 -19.41 6.82 2.79
CA SER A 86 -18.46 6.25 1.80
C SER A 86 -18.17 7.21 0.65
N ASN A 87 -19.08 8.09 0.29
CA ASN A 87 -18.96 9.07 -0.79
C ASN A 87 -17.99 10.23 -0.48
N GLU A 88 -17.57 10.40 0.78
CA GLU A 88 -16.55 11.40 1.17
C GLU A 88 -15.19 11.16 0.54
N LEU A 89 -14.88 9.92 0.11
CA LEU A 89 -13.62 9.56 -0.56
C LEU A 89 -13.74 9.52 -2.10
N GLY A 90 -14.85 9.99 -2.65
CA GLY A 90 -15.09 10.00 -4.08
C GLY A 90 -16.03 8.89 -4.56
N GLN A 91 -16.11 8.75 -5.88
CA GLN A 91 -16.99 7.78 -6.52
C GLN A 91 -16.33 6.41 -6.65
N ILE A 92 -17.16 5.38 -6.79
CA ILE A 92 -16.72 4.03 -7.07
C ILE A 92 -16.18 3.98 -8.50
N GLU A 93 -14.91 3.60 -8.66
CA GLU A 93 -14.26 3.45 -9.95
C GLU A 93 -14.37 2.01 -10.46
N LEU A 94 -14.42 1.85 -11.78
CA LEU A 94 -14.38 0.53 -12.40
C LEU A 94 -13.02 -0.12 -12.19
N PRO A 95 -12.96 -1.42 -11.85
CA PRO A 95 -11.71 -2.17 -11.88
C PRO A 95 -11.26 -2.39 -13.33
N ASP A 96 -9.95 -2.47 -13.54
CA ASP A 96 -9.39 -2.90 -14.81
C ASP A 96 -9.67 -4.39 -15.04
N LEU A 97 -10.57 -4.70 -15.98
CA LEU A 97 -10.99 -6.07 -16.26
C LEU A 97 -9.93 -6.82 -17.08
N ARG A 98 -9.43 -7.91 -16.55
CA ARG A 98 -8.41 -8.77 -17.15
C ARG A 98 -8.90 -10.22 -17.22
N ARG A 99 -8.32 -11.00 -18.13
CA ARG A 99 -8.60 -12.44 -18.24
C ARG A 99 -7.93 -13.20 -17.11
N GLN A 100 -8.60 -14.24 -16.58
CA GLN A 100 -7.99 -15.19 -15.68
C GLN A 100 -6.86 -15.96 -16.37
N ASP A 101 -5.67 -15.99 -15.78
CA ASP A 101 -4.57 -16.83 -16.25
C ASP A 101 -4.95 -18.31 -16.18
N ALA A 102 -4.69 -19.06 -17.25
CA ALA A 102 -5.07 -20.46 -17.38
C ALA A 102 -4.24 -21.41 -16.48
N LYS A 103 -3.02 -21.00 -16.10
CA LYS A 103 -2.08 -21.82 -15.31
C LYS A 103 -1.99 -21.35 -13.87
N ASN A 104 -1.88 -20.06 -13.65
CA ASN A 104 -1.77 -19.47 -12.31
C ASN A 104 -3.11 -18.85 -11.89
N ARG A 105 -3.80 -19.51 -10.97
CA ARG A 105 -5.12 -19.09 -10.46
C ARG A 105 -5.12 -17.72 -9.76
N GLN A 106 -3.97 -17.21 -9.37
CA GLN A 106 -3.82 -15.90 -8.72
C GLN A 106 -3.44 -14.79 -9.70
N ASN A 107 -3.10 -15.12 -10.93
CA ASN A 107 -2.65 -14.19 -11.94
C ASN A 107 -3.76 -13.84 -12.94
N SER A 108 -3.57 -12.75 -13.66
CA SER A 108 -4.42 -12.30 -14.76
C SER A 108 -3.56 -11.86 -15.94
N THR A 109 -4.12 -11.94 -17.14
CA THR A 109 -3.51 -11.50 -18.40
C THR A 109 -4.35 -10.39 -19.03
N ASP A 110 -3.68 -9.38 -19.59
CA ASP A 110 -4.34 -8.21 -20.20
C ASP A 110 -4.64 -8.47 -21.67
N ASP A 111 -5.37 -9.58 -21.94
CA ASP A 111 -5.78 -10.02 -23.26
C ASP A 111 -7.29 -10.31 -23.34
N LEU A 112 -8.07 -9.71 -22.43
CA LEU A 112 -9.53 -9.83 -22.48
C LEU A 112 -10.06 -9.13 -23.73
N ASP A 113 -10.95 -9.81 -24.44
CA ASP A 113 -11.58 -9.27 -25.65
C ASP A 113 -12.20 -7.89 -25.35
N PRO A 114 -11.87 -6.84 -26.14
CA PRO A 114 -12.33 -5.47 -25.87
C PRO A 114 -13.86 -5.32 -25.88
N PHE A 115 -14.57 -6.07 -26.71
CA PHE A 115 -16.04 -6.03 -26.77
C PHE A 115 -16.64 -6.65 -25.50
N VAL A 116 -16.08 -7.77 -25.03
CA VAL A 116 -16.46 -8.40 -23.75
C VAL A 116 -16.19 -7.45 -22.60
N LYS A 117 -15.01 -6.80 -22.58
CA LYS A 117 -14.62 -5.82 -21.55
C LYS A 117 -15.63 -4.67 -21.49
N GLN A 118 -15.88 -4.01 -22.61
CA GLN A 118 -16.84 -2.89 -22.73
C GLN A 118 -18.26 -3.28 -22.28
N LYS A 119 -18.74 -4.46 -22.69
CA LYS A 119 -20.06 -4.96 -22.30
C LYS A 119 -20.18 -5.14 -20.77
N LEU A 120 -19.16 -5.73 -20.16
CA LEU A 120 -19.14 -5.97 -18.71
C LEU A 120 -19.00 -4.67 -17.92
N GLU A 121 -18.15 -3.75 -18.39
CA GLU A 121 -18.00 -2.41 -17.79
C GLU A 121 -19.32 -1.64 -17.76
N ALA A 122 -20.10 -1.66 -18.87
CA ALA A 122 -21.42 -1.03 -18.92
C ALA A 122 -22.40 -1.62 -17.89
N GLN A 123 -22.38 -2.95 -17.70
CA GLN A 123 -23.19 -3.61 -16.68
C GLN A 123 -22.73 -3.25 -15.24
N MET A 124 -21.41 -3.16 -15.03
CA MET A 124 -20.85 -2.77 -13.74
C MET A 124 -21.20 -1.31 -13.39
N ILE A 125 -21.16 -0.39 -14.34
CA ILE A 125 -21.60 1.01 -14.15
C ILE A 125 -23.04 1.04 -13.62
N THR A 126 -23.93 0.30 -14.26
CA THR A 126 -25.34 0.23 -13.85
C THR A 126 -25.48 -0.34 -12.43
N LEU A 127 -24.77 -1.43 -12.13
CA LEU A 127 -24.78 -2.06 -10.81
C LEU A 127 -24.23 -1.13 -9.73
N PHE A 128 -23.11 -0.47 -9.98
CA PHE A 128 -22.45 0.41 -9.00
C PHE A 128 -23.29 1.67 -8.73
N SER A 129 -23.91 2.23 -9.79
CA SER A 129 -24.85 3.35 -9.64
C SER A 129 -26.07 2.95 -8.81
N SER A 130 -26.62 1.76 -9.02
CA SER A 130 -27.75 1.25 -8.23
C SER A 130 -27.36 0.99 -6.78
N ALA A 131 -26.18 0.42 -6.52
CA ALA A 131 -25.66 0.20 -5.18
C ALA A 131 -25.45 1.51 -4.42
N GLN A 132 -24.86 2.52 -5.09
CA GLN A 132 -24.64 3.83 -4.50
C GLN A 132 -25.97 4.56 -4.22
N SER A 133 -26.95 4.47 -5.12
CA SER A 133 -28.28 5.03 -4.94
C SER A 133 -29.01 4.39 -3.74
N LEU A 134 -28.95 3.05 -3.63
CA LEU A 134 -29.53 2.34 -2.50
C LEU A 134 -28.85 2.72 -1.18
N TYR A 135 -27.50 2.81 -1.17
CA TYR A 135 -26.75 3.28 0.00
C TYR A 135 -27.22 4.67 0.46
N ASN A 136 -27.33 5.62 -0.47
CA ASN A 136 -27.78 6.98 -0.17
C ASN A 136 -29.22 6.98 0.39
N GLN A 137 -30.12 6.24 -0.26
CA GLN A 137 -31.50 6.09 0.21
C GLN A 137 -31.56 5.52 1.65
N MET A 138 -30.76 4.48 1.94
CA MET A 138 -30.70 3.91 3.29
C MET A 138 -30.22 4.94 4.32
N ILE A 139 -29.23 5.77 3.98
CA ILE A 139 -28.77 6.86 4.86
C ILE A 139 -29.86 7.90 5.09
N ASP A 140 -30.55 8.31 4.02
CA ASP A 140 -31.65 9.32 4.10
C ASP A 140 -32.84 8.82 4.92
N GLU A 141 -33.11 7.52 4.86
CA GLU A 141 -34.15 6.85 5.69
C GLU A 141 -33.69 6.58 7.16
N GLY A 142 -32.46 7.01 7.52
CA GLY A 142 -31.94 6.88 8.88
C GLY A 142 -31.36 5.52 9.21
N VAL A 143 -31.08 4.66 8.23
CA VAL A 143 -30.37 3.39 8.45
C VAL A 143 -28.93 3.66 8.90
N ALA A 144 -28.50 2.98 9.94
CA ALA A 144 -27.13 3.11 10.46
C ALA A 144 -26.08 2.84 9.36
N LYS A 145 -25.04 3.69 9.28
CA LYS A 145 -23.95 3.57 8.30
C LYS A 145 -23.32 2.18 8.28
N GLU A 146 -23.21 1.53 9.45
CA GLU A 146 -22.66 0.17 9.56
C GLU A 146 -23.51 -0.90 8.85
N CYS A 147 -24.80 -0.65 8.67
CA CYS A 147 -25.70 -1.52 7.91
C CYS A 147 -25.74 -1.10 6.43
N ALA A 148 -25.92 0.20 6.16
CA ALA A 148 -26.03 0.72 4.81
C ALA A 148 -24.80 0.37 3.94
N ARG A 149 -23.59 0.44 4.50
CA ARG A 149 -22.33 0.10 3.77
C ARG A 149 -22.26 -1.32 3.21
N MET A 150 -23.13 -2.23 3.67
CA MET A 150 -23.12 -3.63 3.23
C MET A 150 -23.57 -3.82 1.78
N VAL A 151 -24.22 -2.84 1.18
CA VAL A 151 -24.63 -2.89 -0.24
C VAL A 151 -23.53 -2.39 -1.18
N LEU A 152 -22.46 -1.82 -0.64
CA LEU A 152 -21.38 -1.23 -1.46
C LEU A 152 -20.44 -2.31 -2.01
N PRO A 153 -20.02 -2.18 -3.29
CA PRO A 153 -19.08 -3.12 -3.90
C PRO A 153 -17.66 -2.99 -3.31
N LEU A 154 -16.86 -4.03 -3.49
CA LEU A 154 -15.46 -4.05 -3.06
C LEU A 154 -14.59 -2.97 -3.73
N CYS A 155 -15.02 -2.43 -4.87
CA CYS A 155 -14.36 -1.31 -5.55
C CYS A 155 -14.58 0.04 -4.86
N THR A 156 -15.37 0.11 -3.78
CA THR A 156 -15.57 1.33 -3.00
C THR A 156 -14.22 1.87 -2.51
N PRO A 157 -13.95 3.18 -2.71
CA PRO A 157 -12.71 3.81 -2.26
C PRO A 157 -12.50 3.69 -0.75
N THR A 158 -11.24 3.59 -0.36
CA THR A 158 -10.81 3.68 1.04
C THR A 158 -9.45 4.37 1.13
N LYS A 159 -9.12 4.83 2.33
CA LYS A 159 -7.86 5.46 2.68
C LYS A 159 -7.27 4.76 3.89
N ILE A 160 -5.98 4.43 3.80
CA ILE A 160 -5.23 3.76 4.86
C ILE A 160 -4.00 4.59 5.21
N TYR A 161 -3.75 4.76 6.50
CA TYR A 161 -2.42 5.11 7.01
C TYR A 161 -1.73 3.81 7.41
N MET A 162 -0.55 3.58 6.85
CA MET A 162 0.24 2.37 7.07
C MET A 162 1.60 2.75 7.64
N THR A 163 1.89 2.29 8.87
CA THR A 163 3.13 2.60 9.58
C THR A 163 3.92 1.33 9.86
N GLY A 164 5.20 1.36 9.53
CA GLY A 164 6.10 0.24 9.81
C GLY A 164 7.57 0.62 9.89
N SER A 165 8.39 -0.30 10.41
CA SER A 165 9.84 -0.17 10.36
C SER A 165 10.34 -0.28 8.91
N TRP A 166 11.56 0.19 8.66
CA TRP A 166 12.16 0.05 7.32
C TRP A 166 12.31 -1.39 6.88
N ARG A 167 12.66 -2.29 7.80
CA ARG A 167 12.66 -3.73 7.50
C ARG A 167 11.32 -4.20 6.98
N SER A 168 10.23 -3.77 7.63
CA SER A 168 8.88 -4.11 7.20
C SER A 168 8.58 -3.56 5.81
N TRP A 169 8.93 -2.30 5.54
CA TRP A 169 8.74 -1.66 4.23
C TRP A 169 9.54 -2.34 3.13
N ILE A 170 10.82 -2.65 3.35
CA ILE A 170 11.66 -3.38 2.39
C ILE A 170 11.02 -4.72 2.04
N HIS A 171 10.65 -5.50 3.05
CA HIS A 171 9.99 -6.79 2.84
C HIS A 171 8.64 -6.66 2.10
N TYR A 172 7.81 -5.68 2.47
CA TYR A 172 6.52 -5.44 1.81
C TYR A 172 6.70 -5.11 0.33
N ILE A 173 7.60 -4.19 0.02
CA ILE A 173 7.89 -3.76 -1.34
C ILE A 173 8.40 -4.96 -2.16
N ASP A 174 9.39 -5.69 -1.69
CA ASP A 174 9.95 -6.86 -2.40
C ASP A 174 8.87 -7.91 -2.70
N VAL A 175 8.02 -8.23 -1.71
CA VAL A 175 6.98 -9.26 -1.88
C VAL A 175 5.88 -8.78 -2.83
N ARG A 176 5.52 -7.48 -2.82
CA ARG A 176 4.36 -6.97 -3.55
C ARG A 176 4.67 -6.37 -4.91
N THR A 177 5.93 -6.09 -5.20
CA THR A 177 6.39 -5.78 -6.57
C THR A 177 6.76 -7.05 -7.36
N ALA A 178 6.80 -8.22 -6.70
CA ALA A 178 7.11 -9.49 -7.33
C ALA A 178 5.98 -9.99 -8.25
N HIS A 179 6.37 -10.75 -9.29
CA HIS A 179 5.44 -11.40 -10.23
C HIS A 179 4.41 -12.28 -9.51
N GLY A 180 3.15 -12.19 -9.93
CA GLY A 180 2.01 -12.91 -9.33
C GLY A 180 1.26 -12.12 -8.25
N THR A 181 1.70 -10.91 -7.93
CA THR A 181 0.90 -9.96 -7.15
C THR A 181 -0.23 -9.40 -8.03
N GLN A 182 -1.41 -9.20 -7.47
CA GLN A 182 -2.49 -8.51 -8.17
C GLN A 182 -2.02 -7.13 -8.62
N LYS A 183 -2.28 -6.77 -9.87
CA LYS A 183 -1.76 -5.55 -10.51
C LYS A 183 -1.98 -4.28 -9.66
N GLU A 184 -3.20 -4.06 -9.16
CA GLU A 184 -3.53 -2.87 -8.38
C GLU A 184 -2.75 -2.81 -7.05
N HIS A 185 -2.45 -3.96 -6.45
CA HIS A 185 -1.60 -4.03 -5.26
C HIS A 185 -0.12 -3.81 -5.60
N MET A 186 0.32 -4.32 -6.75
CA MET A 186 1.68 -4.11 -7.26
C MET A 186 1.91 -2.62 -7.57
N ASP A 187 0.95 -1.95 -8.23
CA ASP A 187 1.03 -0.51 -8.52
C ASP A 187 1.16 0.32 -7.23
N ILE A 188 0.47 -0.05 -6.16
CA ILE A 188 0.63 0.58 -4.83
C ILE A 188 2.02 0.31 -4.26
N ALA A 189 2.51 -0.93 -4.33
CA ALA A 189 3.83 -1.27 -3.81
C ALA A 189 4.95 -0.53 -4.56
N GLU A 190 4.83 -0.37 -5.88
CA GLU A 190 5.76 0.44 -6.69
C GLU A 190 5.69 1.93 -6.32
N ALA A 191 4.51 2.46 -6.04
CA ALA A 191 4.36 3.82 -5.55
C ALA A 191 5.01 3.99 -4.16
N CYS A 192 4.84 3.01 -3.25
CA CYS A 192 5.53 2.99 -1.96
C CYS A 192 7.06 2.92 -2.14
N ARG A 193 7.54 2.10 -3.09
CA ARG A 193 8.96 2.00 -3.44
C ARG A 193 9.51 3.34 -3.93
N SER A 194 8.78 4.06 -4.76
CA SER A 194 9.18 5.38 -5.25
C SER A 194 9.37 6.37 -4.11
N VAL A 195 8.43 6.42 -3.15
CA VAL A 195 8.56 7.24 -1.93
C VAL A 195 9.76 6.79 -1.09
N PHE A 196 9.97 5.48 -0.94
CA PHE A 196 11.10 4.95 -0.18
C PHE A 196 12.45 5.34 -0.81
N ILE A 197 12.58 5.24 -2.13
CA ILE A 197 13.80 5.64 -2.88
C ILE A 197 14.11 7.12 -2.68
N GLU A 198 13.10 7.98 -2.75
CA GLU A 198 13.26 9.43 -2.55
C GLU A 198 13.78 9.77 -1.15
N GLN A 199 13.26 9.07 -0.13
CA GLN A 199 13.60 9.36 1.27
C GLN A 199 14.90 8.67 1.74
N PHE A 200 15.29 7.54 1.13
CA PHE A 200 16.39 6.69 1.59
C PHE A 200 17.29 6.25 0.43
N PRO A 201 18.02 7.19 -0.19
CA PRO A 201 18.79 6.93 -1.40
C PRO A 201 19.94 5.92 -1.19
N ILE A 202 20.63 5.95 -0.03
CA ILE A 202 21.76 5.04 0.25
C ILE A 202 21.29 3.61 0.45
N VAL A 203 20.19 3.43 1.19
CA VAL A 203 19.58 2.12 1.41
C VAL A 203 19.02 1.57 0.11
N SER A 204 18.37 2.41 -0.69
CA SER A 204 17.79 2.03 -1.98
C SER A 204 18.86 1.59 -3.01
N GLU A 205 20.00 2.29 -3.05
CA GLU A 205 21.15 1.86 -3.85
C GLU A 205 21.67 0.49 -3.39
N ALA A 206 21.79 0.28 -2.08
CA ALA A 206 22.28 -0.98 -1.53
C ALA A 206 21.31 -2.15 -1.79
N LEU A 207 20.02 -1.87 -1.94
CA LEU A 207 18.97 -2.82 -2.31
C LEU A 207 18.89 -3.06 -3.85
N GLN A 208 19.66 -2.32 -4.63
CA GLN A 208 19.62 -2.34 -6.10
C GLN A 208 18.23 -1.93 -6.67
N TRP A 209 17.57 -1.00 -6.00
CA TRP A 209 16.30 -0.45 -6.46
C TRP A 209 16.45 0.77 -7.38
N VAL A 210 17.66 1.31 -7.44
CA VAL A 210 18.12 2.40 -8.32
C VAL A 210 19.43 1.99 -9.00
#